data_ae83dfd33e5d18b494e94647c06c0ecc
#
_entry.id   ae83dfd33e5d18b494e94647c06c0ecc
#
_cell.length_a   1.000
_cell.length_b   1.000
_cell.length_c   1.000
_cell.angle_alpha   90.00
_cell.angle_beta   90.00
_cell.angle_gamma   90.00
#
_symmetry.space_group_name_H-M   'P 1'
#
loop_
_entity.id
_entity.type
_entity.pdbx_description
1 polymer ?
#
loop_
_entity_poly.entity_id
_entity_poly.type
_entity_poly.pdbx_seq_one_letter_code
_entity_poly.pdbx_strand_id
1 'polypeptide(L)'
;MRMYDLIETKKRGGALTEEEIAYMVRGFVDGRIPDYQMSAMLMAIYFQGMNDREITYLTLEMAHSGDMVDLSPIEGIKVDKHSTGGVGDKTTLVVGPMVASLGVKVAKMSGRGLGLSLIHISEPT
;
A
#
# COMPACT_ATOMS: atom_id res chain seq x y z
N MET A 1 6.00 0.95 24.37
CA MET A 1 4.98 1.42 23.41
C MET A 1 3.81 0.41 23.39
N ARG A 2 2.58 0.86 23.48
CA ARG A 2 1.39 -0.01 23.44
C ARG A 2 0.44 0.52 22.37
N MET A 3 -0.18 -0.37 21.62
CA MET A 3 -1.13 0.02 20.57
C MET A 3 -2.29 0.88 21.09
N TYR A 4 -2.74 0.62 22.31
CA TYR A 4 -3.77 1.44 22.98
C TYR A 4 -3.39 2.93 23.05
N ASP A 5 -2.15 3.25 23.39
CA ASP A 5 -1.70 4.63 23.55
C ASP A 5 -1.70 5.35 22.19
N LEU A 6 -1.31 4.66 21.12
CA LEU A 6 -1.33 5.18 19.76
C LEU A 6 -2.77 5.47 19.29
N ILE A 7 -3.69 4.54 19.58
CA ILE A 7 -5.12 4.72 19.26
C ILE A 7 -5.68 5.94 19.99
N GLU A 8 -5.38 6.09 21.28
CA GLU A 8 -5.83 7.26 22.06
C GLU A 8 -5.24 8.57 21.52
N THR A 9 -3.97 8.58 21.13
CA THR A 9 -3.33 9.73 20.50
C THR A 9 -4.06 10.12 19.21
N LYS A 10 -4.27 9.15 18.33
CA LYS A 10 -4.91 9.40 17.04
C LYS A 10 -6.36 9.79 17.18
N LYS A 11 -7.12 9.10 18.02
CA LYS A 11 -8.52 9.38 18.31
C LYS A 11 -8.75 10.83 18.78
N ARG A 12 -7.78 11.42 19.50
CA ARG A 12 -7.82 12.81 19.97
C ARG A 12 -7.28 13.83 18.96
N GLY A 13 -6.98 13.41 17.73
CA GLY A 13 -6.46 14.28 16.68
C GLY A 13 -4.96 14.51 16.74
N GLY A 14 -4.22 13.76 17.58
CA GLY A 14 -2.77 13.80 17.63
C GLY A 14 -2.14 13.15 16.40
N ALA A 15 -0.92 13.59 16.05
CA ALA A 15 -0.13 12.98 15.01
C ALA A 15 0.76 11.86 15.57
N LEU A 16 0.91 10.78 14.81
CA LEU A 16 1.81 9.67 15.14
C LEU A 16 3.22 9.96 14.62
N THR A 17 4.22 9.57 15.39
CA THR A 17 5.63 9.62 14.97
C THR A 17 5.95 8.47 14.01
N GLU A 18 7.11 8.58 13.33
CA GLU A 18 7.63 7.51 12.49
C GLU A 18 7.78 6.18 13.24
N GLU A 19 8.33 6.23 14.46
CA GLU A 19 8.54 5.05 15.31
C GLU A 19 7.22 4.40 15.74
N GLU A 20 6.19 5.21 16.01
CA GLU A 20 4.86 4.73 16.36
C GLU A 20 4.17 4.05 15.18
N ILE A 21 4.32 4.60 13.98
CA ILE A 21 3.81 4.01 12.74
C ILE A 21 4.55 2.72 12.42
N ALA A 22 5.88 2.71 12.52
CA ALA A 22 6.68 1.51 12.33
C ALA A 22 6.30 0.39 13.32
N TYR A 23 6.12 0.74 14.60
CA TYR A 23 5.64 -0.22 15.62
C TYR A 23 4.28 -0.81 15.25
N MET A 24 3.35 0.03 14.82
CA MET A 24 2.00 -0.37 14.42
C MET A 24 2.04 -1.33 13.22
N VAL A 25 2.71 -0.95 12.14
CA VAL A 25 2.74 -1.76 10.90
C VAL A 25 3.46 -3.08 11.14
N ARG A 26 4.67 -3.06 11.68
CA ARG A 26 5.45 -4.28 11.95
C ARG A 26 4.78 -5.17 12.97
N GLY A 27 4.22 -4.57 14.03
CA GLY A 27 3.51 -5.32 15.05
C GLY A 27 2.26 -6.02 14.54
N PHE A 28 1.57 -5.42 13.58
CA PHE A 28 0.42 -6.04 12.92
C PHE A 28 0.83 -7.17 11.97
N VAL A 29 1.81 -6.93 11.12
CA VAL A 29 2.35 -7.94 10.19
C VAL A 29 2.89 -9.16 10.93
N ASP A 30 3.57 -8.95 12.05
CA ASP A 30 4.12 -10.03 12.91
C ASP A 30 3.04 -10.73 13.77
N GLY A 31 1.78 -10.29 13.73
CA GLY A 31 0.69 -10.84 14.54
C GLY A 31 0.73 -10.46 16.02
N ARG A 32 1.60 -9.53 16.43
CA ARG A 32 1.68 -9.03 17.82
C ARG A 32 0.56 -8.05 18.17
N ILE A 33 0.04 -7.36 17.16
CA ILE A 33 -1.11 -6.45 17.28
C ILE A 33 -2.32 -7.15 16.69
N PRO A 34 -3.36 -7.41 17.49
CA PRO A 34 -4.54 -8.12 17.02
C PRO A 34 -5.43 -7.24 16.12
N ASP A 35 -6.23 -7.88 15.27
CA ASP A 35 -7.10 -7.24 14.28
C ASP A 35 -8.02 -6.18 14.86
N TYR A 36 -8.57 -6.41 16.05
CA TYR A 36 -9.49 -5.46 16.67
C TYR A 36 -8.80 -4.15 17.07
N GLN A 37 -7.52 -4.20 17.44
CA GLN A 37 -6.75 -2.97 17.72
C GLN A 37 -6.39 -2.24 16.43
N MET A 38 -6.03 -2.97 15.37
CA MET A 38 -5.79 -2.36 14.06
C MET A 38 -7.08 -1.75 13.51
N SER A 39 -8.21 -2.43 13.61
CA SER A 39 -9.51 -1.90 13.20
C SER A 39 -9.87 -0.61 13.93
N ALA A 40 -9.63 -0.55 15.24
CA ALA A 40 -9.85 0.67 16.02
C ALA A 40 -8.93 1.83 15.56
N MET A 41 -7.67 1.54 15.25
CA MET A 41 -6.74 2.55 14.71
C MET A 41 -7.19 3.05 13.34
N LEU A 42 -7.58 2.14 12.43
CA LEU A 42 -8.05 2.53 11.10
C LEU A 42 -9.29 3.43 11.18
N MET A 43 -10.21 3.16 12.10
CA MET A 43 -11.35 4.04 12.35
C MET A 43 -10.94 5.38 12.95
N ALA A 44 -9.95 5.42 13.85
CA ALA A 44 -9.42 6.67 14.36
C ALA A 44 -8.78 7.50 13.25
N ILE A 45 -7.99 6.87 12.37
CA ILE A 45 -7.41 7.51 11.18
C ILE A 45 -8.51 8.01 10.23
N TYR A 46 -9.55 7.22 10.01
CA TYR A 46 -10.66 7.60 9.13
C TYR A 46 -11.35 8.89 9.60
N PHE A 47 -11.57 9.05 10.90
CA PHE A 47 -12.24 10.24 11.46
C PHE A 47 -11.32 11.45 11.62
N GLN A 48 -10.05 11.25 11.93
CA GLN A 48 -9.11 12.34 12.24
C GLN A 48 -8.19 12.71 11.06
N GLY A 49 -8.11 11.85 10.05
CA GLY A 49 -7.16 12.02 8.96
C GLY A 49 -5.71 11.76 9.38
N MET A 50 -4.81 11.97 8.45
CA MET A 50 -3.35 11.90 8.63
C MET A 50 -2.71 13.10 7.95
N ASN A 51 -1.65 13.64 8.54
CA ASN A 51 -0.83 14.65 7.88
C ASN A 51 0.14 14.01 6.87
N ASP A 52 0.80 14.82 6.05
CA ASP A 52 1.70 14.36 4.98
C ASP A 52 2.86 13.49 5.50
N ARG A 53 3.38 13.78 6.69
CA ARG A 53 4.44 12.99 7.31
C ARG A 53 3.93 11.60 7.71
N GLU A 54 2.80 11.54 8.38
CA GLU A 54 2.17 10.27 8.76
C GLU A 54 1.87 9.41 7.52
N ILE A 55 1.33 10.01 6.46
CA ILE A 55 1.05 9.32 5.20
C ILE A 55 2.34 8.76 4.60
N THR A 56 3.39 9.58 4.58
CA THR A 56 4.71 9.16 4.07
C THR A 56 5.26 7.98 4.87
N TYR A 57 5.29 8.07 6.19
CA TYR A 57 5.80 7.01 7.05
C TYR A 57 4.98 5.72 6.92
N LEU A 58 3.65 5.84 6.93
CA LEU A 58 2.78 4.69 6.76
C LEU A 58 3.02 4.01 5.41
N THR A 59 3.13 4.78 4.34
CA THR A 59 3.38 4.27 2.99
C THR A 59 4.72 3.52 2.92
N LEU A 60 5.78 4.09 3.47
CA LEU A 60 7.11 3.48 3.47
C LEU A 60 7.15 2.21 4.33
N GLU A 61 6.60 2.25 5.53
CA GLU A 61 6.56 1.07 6.41
C GLU A 61 5.70 -0.06 5.80
N MET A 62 4.58 0.25 5.18
CA MET A 62 3.77 -0.74 4.47
C MET A 62 4.54 -1.34 3.28
N ALA A 63 5.22 -0.51 2.49
CA ALA A 63 6.02 -0.97 1.35
C ALA A 63 7.16 -1.91 1.80
N HIS A 64 7.81 -1.59 2.93
CA HIS A 64 8.92 -2.40 3.45
C HIS A 64 8.48 -3.59 4.32
N SER A 65 7.20 -3.68 4.67
CA SER A 65 6.69 -4.77 5.51
C SER A 65 6.47 -6.10 4.77
N GLY A 66 6.49 -6.08 3.44
CA GLY A 66 6.30 -7.25 2.58
C GLY A 66 7.51 -7.52 1.68
N ASP A 67 7.35 -8.49 0.80
CA ASP A 67 8.37 -8.81 -0.20
C ASP A 67 8.50 -7.68 -1.22
N MET A 68 9.73 -7.27 -1.48
CA MET A 68 10.04 -6.26 -2.48
C MET A 68 10.66 -6.91 -3.71
N VAL A 69 10.15 -6.56 -4.90
CA VAL A 69 10.72 -7.02 -6.17
C VAL A 69 11.96 -6.19 -6.49
N ASP A 70 13.11 -6.84 -6.57
CA ASP A 70 14.34 -6.19 -7.02
C ASP A 70 14.38 -6.11 -8.55
N LEU A 71 14.20 -4.90 -9.06
CA LEU A 71 14.30 -4.58 -10.49
C LEU A 71 15.65 -3.96 -10.87
N SER A 72 16.62 -3.94 -9.97
CA SER A 72 17.95 -3.37 -10.21
C SER A 72 18.70 -4.01 -11.41
N PRO A 73 18.58 -5.34 -11.69
CA PRO A 73 19.24 -5.94 -12.83
C PRO A 73 18.69 -5.49 -14.19
N ILE A 74 17.53 -4.87 -14.23
CA ILE A 74 16.93 -4.38 -15.47
C ILE A 74 17.43 -2.97 -15.74
N GLU A 75 18.20 -2.79 -16.81
CA GLU A 75 18.71 -1.46 -17.19
C GLU A 75 17.58 -0.53 -17.69
N GLY A 76 17.72 0.77 -17.41
CA GLY A 76 16.82 1.82 -17.84
C GLY A 76 15.75 2.19 -16.80
N ILE A 77 14.89 3.12 -17.17
CA ILE A 77 13.81 3.61 -16.33
C ILE A 77 12.72 2.55 -16.24
N LYS A 78 12.34 2.19 -15.02
CA LYS A 78 11.23 1.29 -14.73
C LYS A 78 10.05 2.11 -14.25
N VAL A 79 8.87 1.82 -14.78
CA VAL A 79 7.63 2.49 -14.40
C VAL A 79 6.53 1.48 -14.13
N ASP A 80 5.63 1.83 -13.23
CA ASP A 80 4.34 1.19 -13.08
C ASP A 80 3.23 2.23 -13.26
N LYS A 81 2.03 1.77 -13.54
CA LYS A 81 0.84 2.60 -13.63
C LYS A 81 -0.18 2.10 -12.62
N HIS A 82 -0.48 2.94 -11.66
CA HIS A 82 -1.50 2.63 -10.66
C HIS A 82 -2.89 2.49 -11.32
N SER A 83 -3.69 1.50 -10.86
CA SER A 83 -5.09 1.41 -11.25
C SER A 83 -5.89 2.56 -10.64
N THR A 84 -6.82 3.12 -11.41
CA THR A 84 -7.74 4.14 -10.92
C THR A 84 -8.91 3.57 -10.13
N GLY A 85 -9.00 2.24 -10.00
CA GLY A 85 -9.96 1.53 -9.17
C GLY A 85 -11.36 1.39 -9.77
N GLY A 86 -12.16 0.57 -9.13
CA GLY A 86 -13.64 0.52 -9.17
C GLY A 86 -14.32 0.02 -10.45
N VAL A 87 -14.02 0.50 -11.61
CA VAL A 87 -14.81 0.26 -12.84
C VAL A 87 -13.96 -0.27 -14.00
N GLY A 88 -13.04 -1.14 -13.71
CA GLY A 88 -12.20 -1.76 -14.74
C GLY A 88 -11.06 -0.84 -15.23
N ASP A 89 -9.85 -1.33 -15.13
CA ASP A 89 -8.64 -0.59 -15.55
C ASP A 89 -8.31 -0.82 -17.01
N LYS A 90 -9.24 -0.47 -17.90
CA LYS A 90 -9.07 -0.57 -19.35
C LYS A 90 -7.89 0.27 -19.85
N THR A 91 -7.57 1.35 -19.14
CA THR A 91 -6.47 2.25 -19.50
C THR A 91 -5.12 1.56 -19.41
N THR A 92 -4.91 0.63 -18.49
CA THR A 92 -3.66 -0.12 -18.37
C THR A 92 -3.38 -0.96 -19.62
N LEU A 93 -4.40 -1.56 -20.23
CA LEU A 93 -4.25 -2.38 -21.44
C LEU A 93 -3.78 -1.56 -22.66
N VAL A 94 -4.05 -0.27 -22.66
CA VAL A 94 -3.64 0.65 -23.72
C VAL A 94 -2.33 1.35 -23.37
N VAL A 95 -2.25 1.95 -22.19
CA VAL A 95 -1.11 2.77 -21.74
C VAL A 95 0.14 1.92 -21.55
N GLY A 96 0.02 0.72 -21.00
CA GLY A 96 1.17 -0.16 -20.78
C GLY A 96 1.97 -0.45 -22.06
N PRO A 97 1.35 -1.02 -23.11
CA PRO A 97 2.03 -1.26 -24.39
C PRO A 97 2.52 0.03 -25.07
N MET A 98 1.76 1.13 -24.98
CA MET A 98 2.19 2.41 -25.56
C MET A 98 3.47 2.93 -24.91
N VAL A 99 3.56 2.92 -23.59
CA VAL A 99 4.76 3.35 -22.86
C VAL A 99 5.92 2.40 -23.14
N ALA A 100 5.67 1.10 -23.18
CA ALA A 100 6.69 0.11 -23.52
C ALA A 100 7.25 0.29 -24.94
N SER A 101 6.42 0.69 -25.91
CA SER A 101 6.86 0.95 -27.28
C SER A 101 7.83 2.12 -27.41
N LEU A 102 7.86 3.01 -26.43
CA LEU A 102 8.83 4.11 -26.31
C LEU A 102 10.16 3.69 -25.63
N GLY A 103 10.35 2.41 -25.38
CA GLY A 103 11.55 1.86 -24.77
C GLY A 103 11.59 1.90 -23.24
N VAL A 104 10.53 2.36 -22.60
CA VAL A 104 10.41 2.38 -21.13
C VAL A 104 10.06 0.98 -20.62
N LYS A 105 10.68 0.54 -19.54
CA LYS A 105 10.40 -0.78 -18.93
C LYS A 105 9.17 -0.68 -18.03
N VAL A 106 8.08 -1.33 -18.45
CA VAL A 106 6.83 -1.35 -17.67
C VAL A 106 6.82 -2.57 -16.76
N ALA A 107 6.94 -2.32 -15.45
CA ALA A 107 6.92 -3.35 -14.41
C ALA A 107 5.55 -3.32 -13.70
N LYS A 108 4.52 -3.83 -14.37
CA LYS A 108 3.13 -3.78 -13.89
C LYS A 108 2.90 -4.79 -12.78
N MET A 109 2.51 -4.29 -11.61
CA MET A 109 1.95 -5.10 -10.55
C MET A 109 0.43 -4.93 -10.48
N SER A 110 -0.28 -6.00 -10.20
CA SER A 110 -1.73 -5.94 -9.98
C SER A 110 -2.16 -6.99 -8.95
N GLY A 111 -3.20 -6.65 -8.20
CA GLY A 111 -3.81 -7.52 -7.20
C GLY A 111 -5.29 -7.76 -7.50
N ARG A 112 -5.89 -8.71 -6.78
CA ARG A 112 -7.33 -8.97 -6.87
C ARG A 112 -8.12 -7.81 -6.25
N GLY A 113 -9.24 -7.47 -6.84
CA GLY A 113 -10.32 -6.74 -6.18
C GLY A 113 -10.49 -5.27 -6.52
N LEU A 114 -9.58 -4.63 -7.21
CA LEU A 114 -9.69 -3.20 -7.54
C LEU A 114 -9.69 -2.97 -9.05
N GLY A 115 -10.78 -3.32 -9.70
CA GLY A 115 -11.06 -2.89 -11.06
C GLY A 115 -10.56 -3.79 -12.17
N LEU A 116 -9.31 -4.19 -12.19
CA LEU A 116 -8.84 -5.22 -13.10
C LEU A 116 -9.05 -6.58 -12.44
N SER A 117 -10.15 -7.22 -12.80
CA SER A 117 -10.35 -8.60 -12.37
C SER A 117 -9.39 -9.50 -13.15
N LEU A 118 -8.46 -10.09 -12.44
CA LEU A 118 -7.60 -11.15 -12.97
C LEU A 118 -8.30 -12.51 -12.95
N ILE A 119 -9.63 -12.55 -12.97
CA ILE A 119 -10.43 -13.77 -12.91
C ILE A 119 -9.95 -14.80 -13.92
N HIS A 120 -9.53 -14.35 -15.10
CA HIS A 120 -9.08 -15.24 -16.16
C HIS A 120 -7.56 -15.54 -16.15
N ILE A 121 -6.78 -14.87 -15.29
CA ILE A 121 -5.32 -15.02 -15.24
C ILE A 121 -4.89 -15.77 -13.99
N SER A 122 -5.72 -15.79 -12.96
CA SER A 122 -5.43 -16.37 -11.65
C SER A 122 -6.36 -17.49 -11.25
N GLU A 123 -6.89 -18.26 -12.19
CA GLU A 123 -7.52 -19.52 -11.82
C GLU A 123 -6.44 -20.42 -11.20
N PRO A 124 -6.61 -20.87 -9.96
CA PRO A 124 -5.75 -21.92 -9.43
C PRO A 124 -6.02 -23.19 -10.23
N THR A 125 -5.04 -23.67 -10.91
CA THR A 125 -4.98 -25.04 -11.40
C THR A 125 -4.91 -25.99 -10.24
#